data_f97cec125bd48a6de489c297f469b45a
#
_entry.id   f97cec125bd48a6de489c297f469b45a
#
_cell.length_a   1.000
_cell.length_b   1.000
_cell.length_c   1.000
_cell.angle_alpha   90.00
_cell.angle_beta   90.00
_cell.angle_gamma   90.00
#
_symmetry.space_group_name_H-M   'P 1'
#
loop_
_entity.id
_entity.type
_entity.pdbx_description
1 polymer ?
#
loop_
_entity_poly.entity_id
_entity_poly.type
_entity_poly.pdbx_seq_one_letter_code
_entity_poly.pdbx_strand_id
1 'polypeptide(L)'
;MAAAMACAAIGPAWGANVLQTFYVALPEDDMQISLNAIDAYRGQIGDEMQSAISMVVGTDGTLIYYDHWEDGYEDDATSPTQTTSQVWGDADPGNGYPPGFPGDVLDAGDVVRLESTIDVTRNSVTIEYDGRDKVLVNYPIAMTRAMYAVVPGEVLAEAIGVFDAGTHGTLYRAPVGVDTGTGFGTNSLFSYTAFYVMAESDYTRIDIDKDNDGTFEETLYLDEGEPYFVNGNVLQGATVQGSQPFMCHLVTGDVGSTYEMRWFELWPESQWGTDYFTPVGSRSYGGDIYPALVYLFNPNAETITVTYVTATNSGTFAVAPNDVYDVFEMPLNGAARFYTTNGLPFIGVDVFDTSVGGGTLYGYPQHCQTYDWGIGLMPVNMMSTMGVVGWGPGYGSTAGGTNGSPVWVAAATGTTIYVDYDSDPDTGALVDPQGNRYDYSTNVTALQSVRLADMTDEDQTGMRFYTVDGTVLLGAWGEDPEWAQTGNPYLDMGYAIPAFPTIISKKFAALLNDVNTNGYA
;
A
#
# COMPACT_ATOMS: atom_id res chain seq x y z
N MET A 1 -18.87 52.10 8.06
CA MET A 1 -18.62 51.13 9.16
C MET A 1 -19.04 49.77 8.68
N ALA A 2 -18.14 48.98 8.20
CA ALA A 2 -18.37 47.60 7.84
C ALA A 2 -17.68 46.73 8.92
N ALA A 3 -18.49 46.00 9.68
CA ALA A 3 -18.01 45.07 10.67
C ALA A 3 -17.55 43.79 9.94
N ALA A 4 -16.25 43.53 9.96
CA ALA A 4 -15.74 42.23 9.55
C ALA A 4 -16.03 41.22 10.67
N MET A 5 -16.94 40.30 10.42
CA MET A 5 -17.06 39.07 11.23
C MET A 5 -15.85 38.20 10.94
N ALA A 6 -14.95 38.11 11.90
CA ALA A 6 -13.94 37.08 11.92
C ALA A 6 -14.62 35.78 12.34
N CYS A 7 -14.80 34.87 11.40
CA CYS A 7 -15.12 33.48 11.70
C CYS A 7 -13.85 32.86 12.27
N ALA A 8 -13.77 32.73 13.58
CA ALA A 8 -12.76 31.89 14.21
C ALA A 8 -13.16 30.44 13.95
N ALA A 9 -12.43 29.77 13.07
CA ALA A 9 -12.45 28.32 13.02
C ALA A 9 -11.91 27.82 14.37
N ILE A 10 -12.79 27.30 15.21
CA ILE A 10 -12.41 26.54 16.38
C ILE A 10 -12.01 25.16 15.83
N GLY A 11 -10.75 25.02 15.47
CA GLY A 11 -10.16 23.69 15.30
C GLY A 11 -10.19 22.97 16.66
N PRO A 12 -10.40 21.66 16.70
CA PRO A 12 -10.33 20.91 17.94
C PRO A 12 -8.96 21.15 18.60
N ALA A 13 -8.98 21.35 19.90
CA ALA A 13 -7.77 21.52 20.70
C ALA A 13 -7.14 20.15 20.88
N TRP A 14 -6.34 19.72 19.91
CA TRP A 14 -5.57 18.50 19.98
C TRP A 14 -4.51 18.65 21.10
N GLY A 15 -4.69 17.92 22.18
CA GLY A 15 -3.79 17.97 23.34
C GLY A 15 -2.44 17.27 23.09
N ALA A 16 -2.35 16.39 22.08
CA ALA A 16 -1.13 15.74 21.63
C ALA A 16 -0.78 16.20 20.22
N ASN A 17 0.50 16.22 19.88
CA ASN A 17 0.96 16.53 18.51
C ASN A 17 0.73 15.27 17.63
N VAL A 18 -0.47 15.07 17.10
CA VAL A 18 -0.74 14.05 16.08
C VAL A 18 -0.06 14.49 14.81
N LEU A 19 0.76 13.61 14.23
CA LEU A 19 1.47 13.85 12.98
C LEU A 19 0.80 13.15 11.80
N GLN A 20 0.33 11.92 11.99
CA GLN A 20 -0.33 11.12 10.94
C GLN A 20 -1.61 10.50 11.49
N THR A 21 -2.58 10.32 10.60
CA THR A 21 -3.82 9.60 10.86
C THR A 21 -4.00 8.55 9.77
N PHE A 22 -4.33 7.35 10.18
CA PHE A 22 -4.59 6.24 9.26
C PHE A 22 -5.97 5.66 9.53
N TYR A 23 -6.61 5.17 8.49
CA TYR A 23 -7.80 4.35 8.56
C TYR A 23 -7.50 3.00 7.94
N VAL A 24 -7.88 1.92 8.62
CA VAL A 24 -7.67 0.56 8.13
C VAL A 24 -8.78 0.22 7.15
N ALA A 25 -8.40 0.09 5.89
CA ALA A 25 -9.34 -0.17 4.81
C ALA A 25 -9.77 -1.62 4.73
N LEU A 26 -10.87 -1.80 4.01
CA LEU A 26 -11.39 -3.06 3.49
C LEU A 26 -11.56 -4.13 4.58
N PRO A 27 -12.69 -4.11 5.30
CA PRO A 27 -13.04 -5.18 6.21
C PRO A 27 -13.13 -6.52 5.45
N GLU A 28 -12.85 -7.62 6.11
CA GLU A 28 -12.75 -8.93 5.45
C GLU A 28 -14.07 -9.38 4.82
N ASP A 29 -15.22 -8.89 5.28
CA ASP A 29 -16.51 -9.16 4.64
C ASP A 29 -16.53 -8.68 3.18
N ASP A 30 -16.05 -7.46 2.93
CA ASP A 30 -15.97 -6.88 1.60
C ASP A 30 -14.88 -7.57 0.78
N MET A 31 -13.77 -7.96 1.40
CA MET A 31 -12.73 -8.76 0.77
C MET A 31 -13.30 -10.12 0.34
N GLN A 32 -14.06 -10.80 1.18
CA GLN A 32 -14.71 -12.07 0.83
C GLN A 32 -15.69 -11.93 -0.32
N ILE A 33 -16.39 -10.82 -0.45
CA ILE A 33 -17.24 -10.55 -1.61
C ILE A 33 -16.41 -10.53 -2.89
N SER A 34 -15.28 -9.86 -2.89
CA SER A 34 -14.35 -9.81 -4.04
C SER A 34 -13.82 -11.21 -4.38
N LEU A 35 -13.33 -11.93 -3.37
CA LEU A 35 -12.79 -13.28 -3.55
C LEU A 35 -13.83 -14.24 -4.12
N ASN A 36 -15.07 -14.19 -3.62
CA ASN A 36 -16.15 -15.01 -4.14
C ASN A 36 -16.57 -14.66 -5.58
N ALA A 37 -16.35 -13.40 -6.00
CA ALA A 37 -16.62 -12.97 -7.36
C ALA A 37 -15.52 -13.40 -8.34
N ILE A 38 -14.27 -13.45 -7.90
CA ILE A 38 -13.10 -13.80 -8.70
C ILE A 38 -12.92 -15.31 -8.77
N ASP A 39 -12.81 -15.99 -7.63
CA ASP A 39 -12.48 -17.41 -7.56
C ASP A 39 -13.73 -18.30 -7.71
N ALA A 40 -13.82 -18.98 -8.83
CA ALA A 40 -14.90 -19.95 -9.09
C ALA A 40 -14.85 -21.18 -8.15
N TYR A 41 -13.74 -21.44 -7.50
CA TYR A 41 -13.54 -22.61 -6.64
C TYR A 41 -13.77 -22.31 -5.16
N ARG A 42 -13.69 -21.06 -4.76
CA ARG A 42 -13.76 -20.63 -3.36
C ARG A 42 -15.04 -21.05 -2.65
N GLY A 43 -16.18 -21.04 -3.31
CA GLY A 43 -17.44 -21.50 -2.73
C GLY A 43 -17.47 -22.99 -2.36
N GLN A 44 -16.41 -23.73 -2.62
CA GLN A 44 -16.23 -25.14 -2.30
C GLN A 44 -15.28 -25.37 -1.11
N ILE A 45 -14.52 -24.36 -0.74
CA ILE A 45 -13.51 -24.39 0.30
C ILE A 45 -14.01 -23.44 1.40
N GLY A 46 -14.30 -23.93 2.58
CA GLY A 46 -14.77 -23.11 3.69
C GLY A 46 -13.58 -22.46 4.41
N ASP A 47 -12.94 -21.47 3.77
CA ASP A 47 -11.62 -21.00 4.18
C ASP A 47 -11.67 -19.84 5.17
N GLU A 48 -10.89 -19.96 6.23
CA GLU A 48 -10.57 -18.88 7.14
C GLU A 48 -9.52 -17.96 6.49
N MET A 49 -9.66 -16.67 6.74
CA MET A 49 -8.73 -15.64 6.30
C MET A 49 -7.98 -15.05 7.50
N GLN A 50 -6.69 -14.91 7.36
CA GLN A 50 -5.89 -14.15 8.32
C GLN A 50 -5.91 -12.68 7.92
N SER A 51 -6.30 -11.83 8.87
CA SER A 51 -6.26 -10.39 8.78
C SER A 51 -5.06 -9.87 9.57
N ALA A 52 -4.28 -8.98 9.02
CA ALA A 52 -3.11 -8.40 9.67
C ALA A 52 -3.01 -6.89 9.44
N ILE A 53 -2.70 -6.16 10.51
CA ILE A 53 -2.29 -4.77 10.51
C ILE A 53 -0.89 -4.73 11.09
N SER A 54 0.08 -4.23 10.37
CA SER A 54 1.46 -4.12 10.82
C SER A 54 1.90 -2.66 10.83
N MET A 55 2.51 -2.22 11.93
CA MET A 55 2.98 -0.85 12.14
C MET A 55 4.43 -0.89 12.58
N VAL A 56 5.32 -0.34 11.77
CA VAL A 56 6.75 -0.21 12.09
C VAL A 56 7.02 1.17 12.62
N VAL A 57 7.59 1.24 13.81
CA VAL A 57 7.90 2.47 14.52
C VAL A 57 9.19 3.08 13.98
N GLY A 58 9.15 4.34 13.57
CA GLY A 58 10.32 5.03 13.01
C GLY A 58 11.14 5.84 14.00
N THR A 59 10.68 6.03 15.24
CA THR A 59 11.31 6.94 16.22
C THR A 59 10.99 6.53 17.65
N ASP A 60 12.00 6.58 18.53
CA ASP A 60 11.81 6.32 19.97
C ASP A 60 10.75 7.25 20.57
N GLY A 61 9.91 6.70 21.45
CA GLY A 61 8.83 7.43 22.10
C GLY A 61 7.64 7.71 21.19
N THR A 62 7.44 6.89 20.19
CA THR A 62 6.22 6.91 19.38
C THR A 62 5.02 6.55 20.26
N LEU A 63 3.97 7.35 20.15
CA LEU A 63 2.66 7.09 20.74
C LEU A 63 1.71 6.69 19.60
N ILE A 64 0.97 5.62 19.82
CA ILE A 64 -0.07 5.15 18.92
C ILE A 64 -1.40 5.20 19.69
N TYR A 65 -2.34 5.97 19.17
CA TYR A 65 -3.72 6.00 19.60
C TYR A 65 -4.50 5.10 18.67
N TYR A 66 -4.99 3.97 19.20
CA TYR A 66 -5.70 2.94 18.43
C TYR A 66 -7.16 2.92 18.84
N ASP A 67 -8.04 3.11 17.89
CA ASP A 67 -9.48 3.27 18.09
C ASP A 67 -10.22 2.28 17.20
N HIS A 68 -10.90 1.31 17.83
CA HIS A 68 -11.74 0.36 17.13
C HIS A 68 -13.06 1.03 16.72
N TRP A 69 -13.60 0.61 15.59
CA TRP A 69 -14.83 1.17 15.07
C TRP A 69 -16.11 0.58 15.67
N GLU A 70 -16.03 -0.58 16.35
CA GLU A 70 -17.15 -1.43 16.71
C GLU A 70 -18.17 -0.77 17.63
N ASP A 71 -17.77 0.18 18.44
CA ASP A 71 -18.66 1.00 19.28
C ASP A 71 -18.64 2.48 18.89
N GLY A 72 -18.12 2.79 17.70
CA GLY A 72 -17.96 4.13 17.15
C GLY A 72 -16.62 4.76 17.55
N TYR A 73 -16.15 5.73 16.76
CA TYR A 73 -14.90 6.41 17.07
C TYR A 73 -15.04 7.36 18.24
N GLU A 74 -13.92 7.54 18.95
CA GLU A 74 -13.78 8.54 20.00
C GLU A 74 -13.86 9.97 19.42
N ASP A 75 -14.54 10.88 20.13
CA ASP A 75 -14.51 12.31 19.80
C ASP A 75 -13.08 12.88 19.85
N ASP A 76 -12.24 12.33 20.74
CA ASP A 76 -10.82 12.66 20.90
C ASP A 76 -10.04 11.36 21.21
N ALA A 77 -9.55 10.70 20.18
CA ALA A 77 -8.80 9.46 20.31
C ALA A 77 -7.49 9.61 21.12
N THR A 78 -7.00 10.86 21.31
CA THR A 78 -5.83 11.12 22.19
C THR A 78 -6.17 11.12 23.69
N SER A 79 -7.46 11.04 24.01
CA SER A 79 -7.99 10.99 25.38
C SER A 79 -9.17 10.03 25.46
N PRO A 80 -8.95 8.73 25.14
CA PRO A 80 -10.02 7.78 24.96
C PRO A 80 -10.85 7.56 26.23
N THR A 81 -12.14 7.32 26.03
CA THR A 81 -13.10 7.03 27.09
C THR A 81 -13.77 5.67 26.92
N GLN A 82 -13.73 5.11 25.73
CA GLN A 82 -14.24 3.80 25.38
C GLN A 82 -13.24 2.69 25.79
N THR A 83 -13.74 1.50 26.02
CA THR A 83 -12.89 0.37 26.41
C THR A 83 -12.23 -0.35 25.25
N THR A 84 -12.66 -0.04 24.03
CA THR A 84 -12.14 -0.54 22.77
C THR A 84 -10.97 0.29 22.26
N SER A 85 -10.88 1.56 22.66
CA SER A 85 -9.80 2.45 22.32
C SER A 85 -8.61 2.29 23.26
N GLN A 86 -7.40 2.41 22.74
CA GLN A 86 -6.16 2.19 23.48
C GLN A 86 -5.10 3.25 23.15
N VAL A 87 -4.26 3.56 24.13
CA VAL A 87 -3.05 4.37 23.93
C VAL A 87 -1.85 3.47 24.12
N TRP A 88 -0.95 3.45 23.15
CA TRP A 88 0.23 2.60 23.16
C TRP A 88 1.52 3.43 23.12
N GLY A 89 2.54 3.00 23.86
CA GLY A 89 3.85 3.61 23.87
C GLY A 89 4.04 4.71 24.92
N ASP A 90 3.05 4.93 25.82
CA ASP A 90 3.11 5.96 26.85
C ASP A 90 3.66 5.47 28.21
N ALA A 91 4.07 4.22 28.28
CA ALA A 91 4.55 3.52 29.49
C ALA A 91 3.46 3.31 30.55
N ASP A 92 2.17 3.39 30.19
CA ASP A 92 1.04 3.09 31.06
C ASP A 92 0.20 1.92 30.53
N PRO A 93 0.55 0.66 30.84
CA PRO A 93 -0.22 -0.49 30.40
C PRO A 93 -1.66 -0.54 30.96
N GLY A 94 -2.06 0.44 31.76
CA GLY A 94 -3.42 0.56 32.29
C GLY A 94 -4.44 1.10 31.29
N ASN A 95 -4.01 1.77 30.24
CA ASN A 95 -4.84 2.28 29.13
C ASN A 95 -4.64 1.48 27.83
N GLY A 96 -3.92 0.36 27.89
CA GLY A 96 -3.57 -0.52 26.80
C GLY A 96 -2.07 -0.70 26.67
N TYR A 97 -1.68 -1.70 25.90
CA TYR A 97 -0.30 -1.88 25.47
C TYR A 97 -0.30 -2.66 24.14
N PRO A 98 0.63 -2.37 23.21
CA PRO A 98 0.65 -3.07 21.95
C PRO A 98 1.12 -4.53 22.13
N PRO A 99 0.65 -5.46 21.27
CA PRO A 99 1.08 -6.86 21.32
C PRO A 99 2.60 -6.99 21.26
N GLY A 100 3.17 -7.75 22.23
CA GLY A 100 4.61 -7.95 22.35
C GLY A 100 5.35 -6.94 23.24
N PHE A 101 4.70 -5.85 23.66
CA PHE A 101 5.32 -4.74 24.42
C PHE A 101 4.67 -4.53 25.79
N PRO A 102 4.82 -5.48 26.73
CA PRO A 102 4.11 -5.43 28.02
C PRO A 102 4.55 -4.25 28.91
N GLY A 103 5.66 -3.59 28.61
CA GLY A 103 6.13 -2.37 29.26
C GLY A 103 5.53 -1.10 28.66
N ASP A 104 4.75 -1.23 27.62
CA ASP A 104 4.13 -0.14 26.88
C ASP A 104 5.12 0.98 26.53
N VAL A 105 6.24 0.61 25.93
CA VAL A 105 7.26 1.52 25.40
C VAL A 105 7.54 1.09 23.98
N LEU A 106 7.58 2.06 23.07
CA LEU A 106 7.88 1.86 21.65
C LEU A 106 9.12 2.66 21.26
N ASP A 107 10.12 1.95 20.74
CA ASP A 107 11.35 2.50 20.22
C ASP A 107 11.45 2.32 18.68
N ALA A 108 12.35 3.05 18.04
CA ALA A 108 12.57 2.92 16.61
C ALA A 108 12.98 1.48 16.24
N GLY A 109 12.34 0.92 15.23
CA GLY A 109 12.51 -0.48 14.81
C GLY A 109 11.46 -1.43 15.39
N ASP A 110 10.76 -1.04 16.44
CA ASP A 110 9.68 -1.88 16.98
C ASP A 110 8.56 -2.10 15.97
N VAL A 111 8.04 -3.32 15.92
CA VAL A 111 6.95 -3.72 15.05
C VAL A 111 5.73 -4.13 15.87
N VAL A 112 4.68 -3.34 15.79
CA VAL A 112 3.38 -3.68 16.35
C VAL A 112 2.58 -4.44 15.29
N ARG A 113 2.32 -5.73 15.56
CA ARG A 113 1.57 -6.60 14.65
C ARG A 113 0.27 -7.04 15.30
N LEU A 114 -0.84 -6.69 14.67
CA LEU A 114 -2.19 -7.05 15.07
C LEU A 114 -2.71 -8.09 14.09
N GLU A 115 -3.12 -9.24 14.58
CA GLU A 115 -3.58 -10.33 13.74
C GLU A 115 -4.83 -11.00 14.30
N SER A 116 -5.76 -11.31 13.43
CA SER A 116 -6.93 -12.11 13.73
C SER A 116 -7.18 -13.12 12.63
N THR A 117 -7.55 -14.33 13.01
CA THR A 117 -8.14 -15.30 12.07
C THR A 117 -9.63 -15.00 11.97
N ILE A 118 -10.10 -14.72 10.76
CA ILE A 118 -11.49 -14.37 10.50
C ILE A 118 -12.20 -15.59 9.95
N ASP A 119 -13.17 -16.08 10.70
CA ASP A 119 -14.01 -17.21 10.32
C ASP A 119 -14.90 -16.88 9.11
N VAL A 120 -15.17 -17.88 8.28
CA VAL A 120 -16.15 -17.76 7.18
C VAL A 120 -17.53 -17.34 7.71
N THR A 121 -17.88 -17.73 8.93
CA THR A 121 -19.08 -17.26 9.63
C THR A 121 -18.68 -16.27 10.70
N ARG A 122 -18.77 -15.01 10.36
CA ARG A 122 -18.35 -13.91 11.23
C ARG A 122 -19.11 -13.84 12.54
N ASN A 123 -18.39 -13.54 13.61
CA ASN A 123 -18.95 -13.24 14.92
C ASN A 123 -18.88 -11.74 15.20
N SER A 124 -19.98 -11.03 14.99
CA SER A 124 -20.06 -9.57 15.13
C SER A 124 -19.96 -9.02 16.57
N VAL A 125 -19.73 -9.85 17.58
CA VAL A 125 -19.59 -9.42 18.97
C VAL A 125 -18.14 -9.51 19.49
N THR A 126 -17.24 -10.03 18.67
CA THR A 126 -15.80 -10.09 18.98
C THR A 126 -15.10 -8.98 18.22
N ILE A 127 -14.28 -8.20 18.92
CA ILE A 127 -13.39 -7.21 18.30
C ILE A 127 -12.28 -7.97 17.58
N GLU A 128 -12.12 -7.71 16.30
CA GLU A 128 -11.14 -8.33 15.43
C GLU A 128 -10.38 -7.23 14.68
N TYR A 129 -9.14 -7.50 14.33
CA TYR A 129 -8.32 -6.55 13.57
C TYR A 129 -8.61 -6.71 12.08
N ASP A 130 -9.81 -6.32 11.67
CA ASP A 130 -10.42 -6.70 10.39
C ASP A 130 -10.72 -5.53 9.44
N GLY A 131 -10.38 -4.32 9.84
CA GLY A 131 -10.60 -3.10 9.07
C GLY A 131 -11.46 -2.08 9.80
N ARG A 132 -11.54 -0.86 9.24
CA ARG A 132 -12.23 0.32 9.75
C ARG A 132 -11.58 0.97 10.98
N ASP A 133 -10.62 0.32 11.63
CA ASP A 133 -9.91 0.92 12.77
C ASP A 133 -9.23 2.24 12.40
N LYS A 134 -9.16 3.16 13.36
CA LYS A 134 -8.50 4.45 13.22
C LYS A 134 -7.24 4.49 14.06
N VAL A 135 -6.15 4.94 13.47
CA VAL A 135 -4.84 5.01 14.13
C VAL A 135 -4.28 6.43 14.01
N LEU A 136 -3.94 7.03 15.14
CA LEU A 136 -3.27 8.32 15.18
C LEU A 136 -1.89 8.17 15.82
N VAL A 137 -0.89 8.87 15.30
CA VAL A 137 0.48 8.76 15.81
C VAL A 137 1.14 10.14 15.93
N ASN A 138 2.04 10.27 16.90
CA ASN A 138 2.82 11.49 17.12
C ASN A 138 4.13 11.55 16.32
N TYR A 139 4.61 10.40 15.82
CA TYR A 139 5.78 10.27 14.95
C TYR A 139 5.47 9.36 13.77
N PRO A 140 6.21 9.45 12.66
CA PRO A 140 5.95 8.61 11.49
C PRO A 140 6.09 7.12 11.79
N ILE A 141 5.13 6.36 11.26
CA ILE A 141 5.18 4.90 11.20
C ILE A 141 5.03 4.45 9.74
N ALA A 142 5.48 3.24 9.44
CA ALA A 142 5.09 2.53 8.23
C ALA A 142 3.96 1.57 8.57
N MET A 143 2.81 1.74 7.94
CA MET A 143 1.63 0.91 8.20
C MET A 143 1.28 0.11 6.95
N THR A 144 0.99 -1.17 7.15
CA THR A 144 0.56 -2.10 6.09
C THR A 144 -0.66 -2.87 6.55
N ARG A 145 -1.62 -3.01 5.65
CA ARG A 145 -2.78 -3.88 5.79
C ARG A 145 -2.57 -5.10 4.91
N ALA A 146 -2.74 -6.29 5.47
CA ALA A 146 -2.61 -7.55 4.73
C ALA A 146 -3.75 -8.51 5.07
N MET A 147 -4.16 -9.28 4.08
CA MET A 147 -5.07 -10.42 4.24
C MET A 147 -4.51 -11.60 3.45
N TYR A 148 -4.43 -12.76 4.09
CA TYR A 148 -3.83 -13.96 3.49
C TYR A 148 -4.49 -15.25 4.00
N ALA A 149 -4.25 -16.35 3.30
CA ALA A 149 -4.80 -17.64 3.66
C ALA A 149 -4.23 -18.16 4.98
N VAL A 150 -5.08 -18.71 5.86
CA VAL A 150 -4.62 -19.48 7.03
C VAL A 150 -3.91 -20.75 6.57
N VAL A 151 -4.40 -21.36 5.49
CA VAL A 151 -3.78 -22.52 4.84
C VAL A 151 -3.25 -22.12 3.47
N PRO A 152 -1.93 -22.28 3.21
CA PRO A 152 -1.33 -21.91 1.95
C PRO A 152 -2.03 -22.54 0.74
N GLY A 153 -2.32 -21.73 -0.27
CA GLY A 153 -2.91 -22.17 -1.52
C GLY A 153 -4.41 -22.35 -1.51
N GLU A 154 -5.12 -21.93 -0.46
CA GLU A 154 -6.59 -22.08 -0.37
C GLU A 154 -7.37 -20.80 -0.58
N VAL A 155 -6.81 -19.64 -0.26
CA VAL A 155 -7.46 -18.33 -0.32
C VAL A 155 -6.57 -17.33 -1.03
N LEU A 156 -7.15 -16.50 -1.87
CA LEU A 156 -6.49 -15.30 -2.38
C LEU A 156 -6.07 -14.38 -1.23
N ALA A 157 -5.01 -13.65 -1.45
CA ALA A 157 -4.44 -12.76 -0.47
C ALA A 157 -3.89 -11.51 -1.17
N GLU A 158 -3.78 -10.44 -0.44
CA GLU A 158 -3.15 -9.22 -0.93
C GLU A 158 -2.75 -8.33 0.25
N ALA A 159 -1.84 -7.40 -0.01
CA ALA A 159 -1.41 -6.40 0.95
C ALA A 159 -1.37 -5.01 0.33
N ILE A 160 -1.53 -3.99 1.16
CA ILE A 160 -1.33 -2.59 0.77
C ILE A 160 -0.53 -1.83 1.83
N GLY A 161 0.29 -0.89 1.40
CA GLY A 161 0.80 0.14 2.30
C GLY A 161 -0.31 1.15 2.57
N VAL A 162 -0.66 1.36 3.83
CA VAL A 162 -1.74 2.28 4.21
C VAL A 162 -1.23 3.71 4.16
N PHE A 163 -1.91 4.58 3.42
CA PHE A 163 -1.54 5.98 3.29
C PHE A 163 -2.07 6.82 4.46
N ASP A 164 -1.32 7.88 4.79
CA ASP A 164 -1.78 8.91 5.72
C ASP A 164 -3.02 9.62 5.15
N ALA A 165 -4.08 9.76 5.94
CA ALA A 165 -5.31 10.44 5.55
C ALA A 165 -5.07 11.86 5.00
N GLY A 166 -3.99 12.52 5.42
CA GLY A 166 -3.57 13.81 4.85
C GLY A 166 -3.21 13.77 3.36
N THR A 167 -3.03 12.59 2.77
CA THR A 167 -2.80 12.41 1.33
C THR A 167 -4.09 12.15 0.54
N HIS A 168 -5.19 11.88 1.19
CA HIS A 168 -6.47 11.58 0.56
C HIS A 168 -7.12 12.85 -0.06
N GLY A 169 -8.03 12.64 -0.96
CA GLY A 169 -8.69 13.70 -1.70
C GLY A 169 -10.18 13.45 -1.93
N THR A 170 -10.76 14.24 -2.83
CA THR A 170 -12.21 14.22 -3.08
C THR A 170 -12.59 13.66 -4.44
N LEU A 171 -11.63 13.24 -5.27
CA LEU A 171 -11.90 12.70 -6.60
C LEU A 171 -10.87 11.64 -6.94
N TYR A 172 -11.38 10.46 -7.24
CA TYR A 172 -10.59 9.30 -7.65
C TYR A 172 -11.11 8.74 -8.96
N ARG A 173 -10.23 8.02 -9.68
CA ARG A 173 -10.58 7.41 -10.96
C ARG A 173 -9.89 6.07 -11.11
N ALA A 174 -10.62 5.08 -11.67
CA ALA A 174 -10.08 3.78 -12.00
C ALA A 174 -9.12 3.85 -13.19
N PRO A 175 -7.83 3.53 -13.03
CA PRO A 175 -6.90 3.50 -14.15
C PRO A 175 -7.14 2.33 -15.10
N VAL A 176 -7.82 1.28 -14.64
CA VAL A 176 -8.20 0.08 -15.38
C VAL A 176 -9.62 -0.34 -15.00
N GLY A 177 -10.28 -1.13 -15.83
CA GLY A 177 -11.65 -1.58 -15.60
C GLY A 177 -11.97 -2.86 -16.35
N VAL A 178 -13.19 -3.37 -16.21
CA VAL A 178 -13.62 -4.62 -16.86
C VAL A 178 -13.56 -4.56 -18.40
N ASP A 179 -13.50 -3.38 -18.96
CA ASP A 179 -13.36 -3.08 -20.40
C ASP A 179 -11.92 -2.83 -20.84
N THR A 180 -10.95 -2.83 -19.92
CA THR A 180 -9.53 -2.67 -20.27
C THR A 180 -9.05 -3.90 -21.05
N GLY A 181 -8.56 -3.66 -22.27
CA GLY A 181 -7.97 -4.70 -23.09
C GLY A 181 -6.69 -5.26 -22.46
N THR A 182 -6.47 -6.56 -22.57
CA THR A 182 -5.32 -7.20 -21.91
C THR A 182 -4.08 -7.33 -22.81
N GLY A 183 -4.20 -7.06 -24.10
CA GLY A 183 -3.06 -7.20 -25.05
C GLY A 183 -2.47 -8.63 -25.15
N PHE A 184 -2.71 -9.52 -24.21
CA PHE A 184 -2.12 -10.86 -24.08
C PHE A 184 -3.16 -11.99 -23.99
N GLY A 185 -4.15 -12.04 -24.85
CA GLY A 185 -5.03 -13.21 -24.94
C GLY A 185 -6.47 -12.98 -24.50
N THR A 186 -7.14 -14.07 -24.07
CA THR A 186 -8.58 -14.06 -23.78
C THR A 186 -8.89 -13.84 -22.32
N ASN A 187 -7.91 -13.87 -21.42
CA ASN A 187 -8.10 -13.68 -20.00
C ASN A 187 -7.97 -12.20 -19.67
N SER A 188 -8.85 -11.73 -18.86
CA SER A 188 -8.92 -10.33 -18.49
C SER A 188 -8.50 -10.16 -17.05
N LEU A 189 -7.28 -9.70 -16.82
CA LEU A 189 -6.76 -9.32 -15.49
C LEU A 189 -7.71 -8.46 -14.66
N PHE A 190 -8.65 -7.82 -15.34
CA PHE A 190 -9.56 -6.84 -14.77
C PHE A 190 -11.02 -7.22 -14.99
N SER A 191 -11.32 -8.49 -15.32
CA SER A 191 -12.70 -8.95 -15.57
C SER A 191 -13.60 -8.81 -14.35
N TYR A 192 -13.02 -8.76 -13.16
CA TYR A 192 -13.61 -8.21 -11.96
C TYR A 192 -12.87 -6.91 -11.61
N THR A 193 -13.59 -5.82 -11.48
CA THR A 193 -13.05 -4.54 -11.01
C THR A 193 -14.10 -3.87 -10.13
N ALA A 194 -13.71 -3.52 -8.91
CA ALA A 194 -14.57 -2.99 -7.86
C ALA A 194 -13.92 -1.80 -7.18
N PHE A 195 -14.73 -0.84 -6.70
CA PHE A 195 -14.27 0.20 -5.79
C PHE A 195 -14.64 -0.14 -4.36
N TYR A 196 -13.71 0.10 -3.46
CA TYR A 196 -13.96 0.25 -2.04
C TYR A 196 -13.74 1.72 -1.65
N VAL A 197 -14.70 2.30 -0.95
CA VAL A 197 -14.62 3.66 -0.44
C VAL A 197 -14.92 3.69 1.05
N MET A 198 -14.29 4.58 1.80
CA MET A 198 -14.56 4.78 3.22
C MET A 198 -14.45 6.25 3.56
N ALA A 199 -15.49 6.79 4.22
CA ALA A 199 -15.51 8.18 4.62
C ALA A 199 -14.59 8.42 5.84
N GLU A 200 -13.96 9.60 5.87
CA GLU A 200 -13.09 10.05 6.97
C GLU A 200 -13.75 11.18 7.79
N SER A 201 -14.98 11.48 7.47
CA SER A 201 -15.78 12.53 8.13
C SER A 201 -17.25 12.25 7.97
N ASP A 202 -18.03 12.62 8.98
CA ASP A 202 -19.48 12.49 8.96
C ASP A 202 -20.12 13.24 7.79
N TYR A 203 -21.25 12.67 7.30
CA TYR A 203 -22.06 13.23 6.21
C TYR A 203 -21.27 13.46 4.91
N THR A 204 -20.23 12.67 4.65
CA THR A 204 -19.53 12.70 3.38
C THR A 204 -20.45 12.19 2.27
N ARG A 205 -20.84 13.07 1.35
CA ARG A 205 -21.56 12.66 0.16
C ARG A 205 -20.56 12.02 -0.81
N ILE A 206 -20.92 10.85 -1.33
CA ILE A 206 -20.17 10.11 -2.35
C ILE A 206 -21.06 9.96 -3.59
N ASP A 207 -20.55 10.38 -4.74
CA ASP A 207 -21.15 10.20 -6.06
C ASP A 207 -20.28 9.27 -6.89
N ILE A 208 -20.86 8.25 -7.52
CA ILE A 208 -20.15 7.20 -8.26
C ILE A 208 -20.67 7.16 -9.70
N ASP A 209 -19.74 7.34 -10.64
CA ASP A 209 -19.91 7.12 -12.08
C ASP A 209 -19.04 5.91 -12.45
N LYS A 210 -19.64 4.73 -12.45
CA LYS A 210 -18.90 3.46 -12.60
C LYS A 210 -18.64 3.05 -14.05
N ASP A 211 -19.35 3.67 -15.01
CA ASP A 211 -19.18 3.39 -16.45
C ASP A 211 -18.58 4.55 -17.24
N ASN A 212 -18.16 5.62 -16.52
CA ASN A 212 -17.47 6.77 -17.06
C ASN A 212 -18.27 7.51 -18.18
N ASP A 213 -19.61 7.52 -18.07
CA ASP A 213 -20.48 8.23 -19.04
C ASP A 213 -20.77 9.67 -18.62
N GLY A 214 -20.32 10.07 -17.44
CA GLY A 214 -20.52 11.39 -16.83
C GLY A 214 -21.83 11.51 -16.04
N THR A 215 -22.54 10.42 -15.83
CA THR A 215 -23.74 10.33 -15.01
C THR A 215 -23.45 9.51 -13.77
N PHE A 216 -23.85 9.97 -12.60
CA PHE A 216 -23.71 9.18 -11.38
C PHE A 216 -24.83 8.14 -11.27
N GLU A 217 -24.47 6.84 -11.28
CA GLU A 217 -25.42 5.76 -11.01
C GLU A 217 -25.80 5.70 -9.54
N GLU A 218 -24.89 6.13 -8.67
CA GLU A 218 -25.08 6.04 -7.23
C GLU A 218 -24.71 7.36 -6.55
N THR A 219 -25.51 7.75 -5.58
CA THR A 219 -25.23 8.86 -4.67
C THR A 219 -25.63 8.42 -3.26
N LEU A 220 -24.70 8.49 -2.34
CA LEU A 220 -24.89 8.08 -0.95
C LEU A 220 -24.24 9.09 0.01
N TYR A 221 -24.52 8.93 1.30
CA TYR A 221 -23.91 9.70 2.38
C TYR A 221 -23.35 8.72 3.39
N LEU A 222 -22.10 8.89 3.75
CA LEU A 222 -21.37 8.04 4.69
C LEU A 222 -20.93 8.88 5.88
N ASP A 223 -21.01 8.31 7.07
CA ASP A 223 -20.40 8.84 8.27
C ASP A 223 -18.94 8.38 8.40
N GLU A 224 -18.14 8.97 9.29
CA GLU A 224 -16.74 8.62 9.50
C GLU A 224 -16.58 7.11 9.73
N GLY A 225 -15.66 6.47 9.00
CA GLY A 225 -15.40 5.02 9.06
C GLY A 225 -16.47 4.15 8.39
N GLU A 226 -17.52 4.74 7.84
CA GLU A 226 -18.53 3.98 7.12
C GLU A 226 -18.04 3.65 5.70
N PRO A 227 -17.98 2.36 5.33
CA PRO A 227 -17.54 1.93 4.01
C PRO A 227 -18.69 1.81 3.03
N TYR A 228 -18.35 1.84 1.75
CA TYR A 228 -19.24 1.40 0.68
C TYR A 228 -18.46 0.64 -0.38
N PHE A 229 -18.98 -0.50 -0.79
CA PHE A 229 -18.34 -1.38 -1.75
C PHE A 229 -19.12 -1.46 -3.05
N VAL A 230 -18.53 -0.95 -4.16
CA VAL A 230 -19.06 -1.06 -5.51
C VAL A 230 -18.61 -2.39 -6.10
N ASN A 231 -19.43 -3.42 -5.90
CA ASN A 231 -19.09 -4.79 -6.25
C ASN A 231 -19.13 -5.05 -7.76
N GLY A 232 -17.98 -4.95 -8.40
CA GLY A 232 -17.79 -5.29 -9.82
C GLY A 232 -18.35 -4.30 -10.83
N ASN A 233 -18.12 -4.57 -12.11
CA ASN A 233 -18.56 -3.79 -13.27
C ASN A 233 -18.06 -2.34 -13.32
N VAL A 234 -16.93 -2.05 -12.69
CA VAL A 234 -16.26 -0.76 -12.80
C VAL A 234 -15.49 -0.72 -14.11
N LEU A 235 -15.77 0.29 -14.95
CA LEU A 235 -15.07 0.50 -16.22
C LEU A 235 -13.82 1.35 -16.03
N GLN A 236 -12.91 1.30 -17.01
CA GLN A 236 -11.77 2.21 -17.03
C GLN A 236 -12.24 3.66 -17.05
N GLY A 237 -11.59 4.50 -16.27
CA GLY A 237 -11.96 5.90 -16.14
C GLY A 237 -13.16 6.19 -15.25
N ALA A 238 -13.84 5.16 -14.71
CA ALA A 238 -14.88 5.32 -13.69
C ALA A 238 -14.44 6.25 -12.56
N THR A 239 -15.35 7.06 -12.03
CA THR A 239 -15.02 8.05 -11.01
C THR A 239 -15.79 7.86 -9.72
N VAL A 240 -15.12 8.20 -8.62
CA VAL A 240 -15.75 8.40 -7.32
C VAL A 240 -15.43 9.81 -6.84
N GLN A 241 -16.48 10.59 -6.53
CA GLN A 241 -16.36 11.97 -6.07
C GLN A 241 -16.98 12.14 -4.69
N GLY A 242 -16.21 12.67 -3.75
CA GLY A 242 -16.63 12.98 -2.39
C GLY A 242 -16.83 14.50 -2.16
N SER A 243 -17.74 14.85 -1.24
CA SER A 243 -17.86 16.23 -0.76
C SER A 243 -16.74 16.64 0.20
N GLN A 244 -16.05 15.67 0.78
CA GLN A 244 -14.90 15.78 1.67
C GLN A 244 -13.86 14.72 1.27
N PRO A 245 -12.60 14.80 1.75
CA PRO A 245 -11.62 13.73 1.53
C PRO A 245 -12.13 12.39 2.04
N PHE A 246 -11.76 11.32 1.36
CA PHE A 246 -12.14 9.96 1.67
C PHE A 246 -11.11 8.97 1.11
N MET A 247 -11.06 7.76 1.64
CA MET A 247 -10.23 6.68 1.16
C MET A 247 -10.90 5.99 -0.03
N CYS A 248 -10.12 5.68 -1.08
CA CYS A 248 -10.62 4.95 -2.25
C CYS A 248 -9.61 3.91 -2.71
N HIS A 249 -10.06 2.67 -2.80
CA HIS A 249 -9.27 1.54 -3.29
C HIS A 249 -9.90 0.95 -4.54
N LEU A 250 -9.06 0.29 -5.34
CA LEU A 250 -9.47 -0.51 -6.47
C LEU A 250 -9.08 -1.96 -6.21
N VAL A 251 -10.06 -2.87 -6.33
CA VAL A 251 -9.84 -4.31 -6.27
C VAL A 251 -10.09 -4.88 -7.66
N THR A 252 -9.16 -5.68 -8.18
CA THR A 252 -9.28 -6.29 -9.50
C THR A 252 -8.96 -7.78 -9.46
N GLY A 253 -9.41 -8.52 -10.46
CA GLY A 253 -9.07 -9.92 -10.63
C GLY A 253 -9.62 -10.53 -11.91
N ASP A 254 -9.14 -11.72 -12.25
CA ASP A 254 -9.64 -12.51 -13.38
C ASP A 254 -10.71 -13.50 -12.93
N VAL A 255 -11.94 -13.28 -13.37
CA VAL A 255 -13.09 -14.11 -12.99
C VAL A 255 -12.92 -15.55 -13.46
N GLY A 256 -12.94 -16.47 -12.50
CA GLY A 256 -12.77 -17.90 -12.75
C GLY A 256 -11.35 -18.41 -12.55
N SER A 257 -10.43 -17.53 -12.22
CA SER A 257 -9.08 -17.87 -11.78
C SER A 257 -9.01 -18.05 -10.26
N THR A 258 -7.99 -18.73 -9.80
CA THR A 258 -7.58 -18.75 -8.39
C THR A 258 -6.32 -17.90 -8.25
N TYR A 259 -6.18 -17.17 -7.14
CA TYR A 259 -5.03 -16.32 -6.84
C TYR A 259 -4.82 -15.13 -7.79
N GLU A 260 -5.86 -14.62 -8.41
CA GLU A 260 -5.74 -13.45 -9.28
C GLU A 260 -6.48 -12.23 -8.73
N MET A 261 -6.29 -11.93 -7.47
CA MET A 261 -6.73 -10.68 -6.89
C MET A 261 -5.58 -9.69 -6.81
N ARG A 262 -5.88 -8.42 -7.08
CA ARG A 262 -4.96 -7.30 -6.88
C ARG A 262 -5.67 -6.17 -6.17
N TRP A 263 -5.01 -5.57 -5.20
CA TRP A 263 -5.58 -4.53 -4.37
C TRP A 263 -4.71 -3.27 -4.43
N PHE A 264 -5.29 -2.15 -4.89
CA PHE A 264 -4.58 -0.89 -5.06
C PHE A 264 -5.20 0.19 -4.19
N GLU A 265 -4.41 0.87 -3.38
CA GLU A 265 -4.79 2.17 -2.87
C GLU A 265 -4.63 3.20 -3.99
N LEU A 266 -5.69 3.98 -4.26
CA LEU A 266 -5.68 4.94 -5.34
C LEU A 266 -5.18 6.31 -4.88
N TRP A 267 -4.37 6.95 -5.70
CA TRP A 267 -4.07 8.36 -5.54
C TRP A 267 -5.24 9.21 -6.02
N PRO A 268 -5.67 10.23 -5.24
CA PRO A 268 -6.67 11.19 -5.73
C PRO A 268 -6.13 12.00 -6.90
N GLU A 269 -7.00 12.47 -7.79
CA GLU A 269 -6.58 13.27 -8.95
C GLU A 269 -5.72 14.50 -8.58
N SER A 270 -5.93 15.07 -7.39
CA SER A 270 -5.13 16.19 -6.88
C SER A 270 -3.65 15.86 -6.63
N GLN A 271 -3.31 14.59 -6.49
CA GLN A 271 -1.95 14.09 -6.28
C GLN A 271 -1.31 13.55 -7.57
N TRP A 272 -2.07 13.49 -8.67
CA TRP A 272 -1.53 12.97 -9.91
C TRP A 272 -0.43 13.87 -10.47
N GLY A 273 0.58 13.22 -11.02
CA GLY A 273 1.74 13.86 -11.62
C GLY A 273 1.82 13.67 -13.14
N THR A 274 2.90 14.17 -13.67
CA THR A 274 3.30 13.97 -15.07
C THR A 274 4.52 13.05 -15.17
N ASP A 275 4.92 12.40 -14.08
CA ASP A 275 6.16 11.66 -13.94
C ASP A 275 6.02 10.58 -12.88
N TYR A 276 6.19 9.33 -13.28
CA TYR A 276 5.96 8.15 -12.46
C TYR A 276 7.09 7.15 -12.58
N PHE A 277 7.27 6.35 -11.52
CA PHE A 277 8.23 5.26 -11.49
C PHE A 277 7.58 3.95 -11.07
N THR A 278 8.19 2.82 -11.51
CA THR A 278 8.02 1.51 -10.90
C THR A 278 9.37 0.83 -10.73
N PRO A 279 9.63 0.20 -9.57
CA PRO A 279 10.84 -0.59 -9.32
C PRO A 279 10.70 -2.02 -9.78
N VAL A 280 9.48 -2.46 -10.12
CA VAL A 280 9.13 -3.85 -10.37
C VAL A 280 9.30 -4.16 -11.86
N GLY A 281 10.15 -5.12 -12.18
CA GLY A 281 10.43 -5.55 -13.55
C GLY A 281 10.05 -7.00 -13.79
N SER A 282 9.84 -7.36 -15.05
CA SER A 282 9.61 -8.75 -15.45
C SER A 282 10.70 -9.68 -14.93
N ARG A 283 10.36 -10.94 -14.66
CA ARG A 283 11.27 -11.95 -14.14
C ARG A 283 11.42 -13.12 -15.08
N SER A 284 12.54 -13.83 -14.96
CA SER A 284 12.76 -15.10 -15.66
C SER A 284 13.22 -16.16 -14.67
N TYR A 285 12.46 -17.24 -14.58
CA TYR A 285 12.79 -18.38 -13.72
C TYR A 285 12.43 -19.69 -14.40
N GLY A 286 13.26 -20.72 -14.24
CA GLY A 286 13.01 -22.05 -14.82
C GLY A 286 13.01 -22.12 -16.34
N GLY A 287 13.26 -21.02 -17.04
CA GLY A 287 13.19 -20.90 -18.50
C GLY A 287 11.93 -20.17 -18.99
N ASP A 288 11.02 -19.83 -18.07
CA ASP A 288 9.81 -19.05 -18.35
C ASP A 288 10.03 -17.57 -18.01
N ILE A 289 9.21 -16.70 -18.60
CA ILE A 289 9.18 -15.27 -18.31
C ILE A 289 7.87 -14.98 -17.57
N TYR A 290 7.99 -14.26 -16.46
CA TYR A 290 6.90 -13.74 -15.65
C TYR A 290 6.84 -12.23 -15.90
N PRO A 291 5.91 -11.77 -16.74
CA PRO A 291 5.88 -10.38 -17.15
C PRO A 291 5.29 -9.49 -16.04
N ALA A 292 5.94 -8.36 -15.80
CA ALA A 292 5.32 -7.22 -15.15
C ALA A 292 4.80 -6.29 -16.23
N LEU A 293 3.55 -5.88 -16.12
CA LEU A 293 2.78 -5.19 -17.15
C LEU A 293 2.28 -3.85 -16.63
N VAL A 294 2.62 -2.77 -17.32
CA VAL A 294 2.19 -1.42 -16.94
C VAL A 294 1.04 -0.97 -17.83
N TYR A 295 -0.05 -0.55 -17.21
CA TYR A 295 -1.22 0.06 -17.82
C TYR A 295 -1.29 1.53 -17.44
N LEU A 296 -1.36 2.42 -18.42
CA LEU A 296 -1.36 3.87 -18.23
C LEU A 296 -2.66 4.47 -18.76
N PHE A 297 -3.41 5.12 -17.89
CA PHE A 297 -4.67 5.78 -18.21
C PHE A 297 -4.48 7.28 -18.45
N ASN A 298 -5.06 7.78 -19.54
CA ASN A 298 -5.10 9.19 -19.89
C ASN A 298 -6.47 9.82 -19.55
N PRO A 299 -6.59 10.60 -18.45
CA PRO A 299 -7.85 11.25 -18.10
C PRO A 299 -8.18 12.50 -18.92
N ASN A 300 -7.23 12.93 -19.77
CA ASN A 300 -7.34 14.21 -20.45
C ASN A 300 -8.23 14.12 -21.69
N ALA A 301 -8.80 15.27 -22.12
CA ALA A 301 -9.61 15.36 -23.33
C ALA A 301 -8.79 15.33 -24.64
N GLU A 302 -7.46 15.25 -24.54
CA GLU A 302 -6.54 15.17 -25.69
C GLU A 302 -5.56 14.01 -25.53
N THR A 303 -5.05 13.53 -26.65
CA THR A 303 -4.02 12.49 -26.65
C THR A 303 -2.75 12.98 -25.96
N ILE A 304 -2.25 12.22 -24.99
CA ILE A 304 -0.94 12.46 -24.38
C ILE A 304 0.13 11.63 -25.07
N THR A 305 1.36 12.15 -25.05
CA THR A 305 2.54 11.39 -25.44
C THR A 305 3.34 11.09 -24.15
N VAL A 306 3.41 9.82 -23.82
CA VAL A 306 4.21 9.34 -22.69
C VAL A 306 5.58 8.93 -23.20
N THR A 307 6.62 9.44 -22.55
CA THR A 307 7.99 8.98 -22.73
C THR A 307 8.29 7.94 -21.64
N TYR A 308 8.80 6.79 -22.04
CA TYR A 308 9.34 5.82 -21.11
C TYR A 308 10.86 5.80 -21.15
N VAL A 309 11.48 5.54 -20.01
CA VAL A 309 12.93 5.35 -19.86
C VAL A 309 13.15 4.14 -18.95
N THR A 310 14.02 3.24 -19.38
CA THR A 310 14.55 2.14 -18.58
C THR A 310 16.07 2.25 -18.50
N ALA A 311 16.74 1.38 -17.76
CA ALA A 311 18.20 1.37 -17.71
C ALA A 311 18.87 1.18 -19.07
N THR A 312 18.19 0.56 -20.03
CA THR A 312 18.78 0.14 -21.34
C THR A 312 18.08 0.72 -22.56
N ASN A 313 16.88 1.25 -22.41
CA ASN A 313 16.07 1.70 -23.53
C ASN A 313 15.22 2.93 -23.20
N SER A 314 14.75 3.64 -24.21
CA SER A 314 13.78 4.72 -24.08
C SER A 314 12.97 4.87 -25.37
N GLY A 315 11.77 5.38 -25.25
CA GLY A 315 10.90 5.63 -26.40
C GLY A 315 9.66 6.41 -25.98
N THR A 316 8.70 6.49 -26.91
CA THR A 316 7.45 7.19 -26.67
C THR A 316 6.29 6.40 -27.24
N PHE A 317 5.12 6.56 -26.63
CA PHE A 317 3.85 6.09 -27.16
C PHE A 317 2.74 7.10 -26.87
N ALA A 318 1.67 6.99 -27.63
CA ALA A 318 0.50 7.86 -27.48
C ALA A 318 -0.59 7.12 -26.72
N VAL A 319 -1.28 7.82 -25.82
CA VAL A 319 -2.48 7.33 -25.13
C VAL A 319 -3.64 8.24 -25.51
N ALA A 320 -4.69 7.66 -26.08
CA ALA A 320 -5.86 8.41 -26.53
C ALA A 320 -6.61 9.06 -25.34
N PRO A 321 -7.47 10.07 -25.59
CA PRO A 321 -8.29 10.67 -24.56
C PRO A 321 -9.17 9.63 -23.86
N ASN A 322 -9.19 9.67 -22.53
CA ASN A 322 -10.03 8.82 -21.71
C ASN A 322 -9.86 7.31 -22.01
N ASP A 323 -8.61 6.91 -22.24
CA ASP A 323 -8.26 5.56 -22.67
C ASP A 323 -7.02 5.06 -21.93
N VAL A 324 -6.79 3.76 -21.98
CA VAL A 324 -5.62 3.08 -21.40
C VAL A 324 -4.65 2.73 -22.52
N TYR A 325 -3.35 2.89 -22.29
CA TYR A 325 -2.35 2.24 -23.13
C TYR A 325 -2.42 0.74 -22.90
N ASP A 326 -2.65 -0.03 -23.95
CA ASP A 326 -3.01 -1.45 -23.85
C ASP A 326 -2.07 -2.25 -22.96
N VAL A 327 -0.75 -2.10 -23.10
CA VAL A 327 0.21 -2.69 -22.18
C VAL A 327 1.65 -2.25 -22.49
N PHE A 328 2.41 -1.97 -21.46
CA PHE A 328 3.87 -1.85 -21.55
C PHE A 328 4.52 -2.98 -20.74
N GLU A 329 5.17 -3.92 -21.45
CA GLU A 329 5.92 -4.99 -20.80
C GLU A 329 7.23 -4.45 -20.20
N MET A 330 7.41 -4.63 -18.92
CA MET A 330 8.59 -4.18 -18.18
C MET A 330 9.83 -4.98 -18.58
N PRO A 331 11.02 -4.34 -18.61
CA PRO A 331 12.26 -5.05 -18.89
C PRO A 331 12.58 -6.07 -17.79
N LEU A 332 13.24 -7.15 -18.17
CA LEU A 332 13.74 -8.15 -17.22
C LEU A 332 14.67 -7.50 -16.19
N ASN A 333 14.35 -7.68 -14.90
CA ASN A 333 15.13 -7.17 -13.77
C ASN A 333 15.38 -5.65 -13.82
N GLY A 334 14.48 -4.89 -14.40
CA GLY A 334 14.63 -3.46 -14.60
C GLY A 334 13.49 -2.66 -14.03
N ALA A 335 13.77 -1.41 -13.70
CA ALA A 335 12.77 -0.39 -13.37
C ALA A 335 12.45 0.46 -14.61
N ALA A 336 11.35 1.19 -14.55
CA ALA A 336 10.99 2.16 -15.58
C ALA A 336 10.49 3.48 -14.98
N ARG A 337 10.68 4.53 -15.78
CA ARG A 337 10.10 5.86 -15.57
C ARG A 337 9.21 6.18 -16.75
N PHE A 338 8.04 6.74 -16.46
CA PHE A 338 7.07 7.21 -17.45
C PHE A 338 6.75 8.68 -17.22
N TYR A 339 6.84 9.51 -18.24
CA TYR A 339 6.55 10.93 -18.07
C TYR A 339 5.98 11.59 -19.31
N THR A 340 5.19 12.67 -19.11
CA THR A 340 4.74 13.59 -20.15
C THR A 340 5.50 14.90 -20.07
N THR A 341 5.68 15.58 -21.21
CA THR A 341 6.39 16.86 -21.28
C THR A 341 5.47 18.07 -21.48
N ASN A 342 4.19 17.81 -21.72
CA ASN A 342 3.18 18.85 -21.96
C ASN A 342 2.40 19.28 -20.70
N GLY A 343 2.75 18.73 -19.51
CA GLY A 343 2.13 19.08 -18.22
C GLY A 343 0.77 18.41 -17.99
N LEU A 344 0.36 17.48 -18.83
CA LEU A 344 -0.88 16.73 -18.66
C LEU A 344 -0.64 15.51 -17.75
N PRO A 345 -1.38 15.37 -16.64
CA PRO A 345 -1.23 14.25 -15.73
C PRO A 345 -1.81 12.96 -16.33
N PHE A 346 -1.37 11.85 -15.79
CA PHE A 346 -1.90 10.52 -16.07
C PHE A 346 -1.76 9.65 -14.82
N ILE A 347 -2.30 8.45 -14.84
CA ILE A 347 -2.14 7.47 -13.75
C ILE A 347 -1.95 6.08 -14.36
N GLY A 348 -1.48 5.13 -13.57
CA GLY A 348 -1.32 3.76 -14.03
C GLY A 348 -1.09 2.77 -12.89
N VAL A 349 -1.09 1.50 -13.27
CA VAL A 349 -0.77 0.37 -12.41
C VAL A 349 0.31 -0.49 -13.07
N ASP A 350 1.10 -1.17 -12.25
CA ASP A 350 2.06 -2.18 -12.64
C ASP A 350 1.64 -3.51 -12.00
N VAL A 351 1.43 -4.53 -12.81
CA VAL A 351 0.88 -5.81 -12.37
C VAL A 351 1.72 -6.96 -12.89
N PHE A 352 1.93 -7.96 -12.06
CA PHE A 352 2.35 -9.27 -12.52
C PHE A 352 1.14 -10.05 -13.03
N ASP A 353 1.36 -10.83 -14.09
CA ASP A 353 0.38 -11.74 -14.67
C ASP A 353 1.06 -13.04 -15.10
N THR A 354 0.77 -14.11 -14.37
CA THR A 354 1.33 -15.42 -14.69
C THR A 354 0.44 -16.25 -15.60
N SER A 355 -0.77 -15.82 -15.90
CA SER A 355 -1.66 -16.46 -16.88
C SER A 355 -1.01 -16.56 -18.26
N VAL A 356 -0.07 -15.67 -18.53
CA VAL A 356 0.69 -15.61 -19.79
C VAL A 356 1.86 -16.61 -19.82
N GLY A 357 2.39 -17.02 -18.68
CA GLY A 357 3.60 -17.86 -18.58
C GLY A 357 3.43 -19.36 -18.85
N GLY A 358 2.22 -19.88 -18.89
CA GLY A 358 1.88 -21.24 -19.39
C GLY A 358 2.51 -22.44 -18.68
N GLY A 359 2.94 -22.32 -17.43
CA GLY A 359 3.62 -23.38 -16.68
C GLY A 359 2.88 -23.86 -15.43
N THR A 360 2.92 -25.17 -15.18
CA THR A 360 2.61 -25.74 -13.87
C THR A 360 3.77 -25.46 -12.92
N LEU A 361 3.70 -24.40 -12.13
CA LEU A 361 4.67 -24.15 -11.07
C LEU A 361 4.23 -24.85 -9.78
N TYR A 362 5.17 -25.53 -9.14
CA TYR A 362 5.08 -26.11 -7.80
C TYR A 362 4.01 -27.17 -7.53
N GLY A 363 3.40 -27.77 -8.58
CA GLY A 363 2.48 -28.92 -8.40
C GLY A 363 1.05 -28.53 -8.06
N TYR A 364 0.71 -27.26 -8.10
CA TYR A 364 -0.67 -26.81 -8.02
C TYR A 364 -1.43 -27.10 -9.32
N PRO A 365 -2.77 -27.30 -9.25
CA PRO A 365 -3.59 -27.45 -10.46
C PRO A 365 -3.39 -26.29 -11.44
N GLN A 366 -3.66 -26.53 -12.72
CA GLN A 366 -3.50 -25.55 -13.82
C GLN A 366 -4.31 -24.24 -13.65
N HIS A 367 -5.01 -24.08 -12.55
CA HIS A 367 -5.83 -22.91 -12.20
C HIS A 367 -5.24 -22.10 -11.03
N CYS A 368 -4.18 -22.58 -10.41
CA CYS A 368 -3.41 -21.84 -9.43
C CYS A 368 -2.30 -21.11 -10.18
N GLN A 369 -2.57 -19.88 -10.49
CA GLN A 369 -1.54 -18.99 -11.01
C GLN A 369 -0.99 -18.27 -9.80
N THR A 370 0.24 -18.54 -9.45
CA THR A 370 0.99 -17.89 -8.38
C THR A 370 1.75 -16.72 -9.00
N TYR A 371 1.96 -15.64 -8.26
CA TYR A 371 2.65 -14.38 -8.62
C TYR A 371 1.75 -13.31 -9.28
N ASP A 372 0.49 -13.26 -8.90
CA ASP A 372 -0.49 -12.34 -9.46
C ASP A 372 -0.78 -11.17 -8.51
N TRP A 373 0.15 -10.26 -8.40
CA TRP A 373 0.05 -9.07 -7.56
C TRP A 373 0.31 -7.79 -8.35
N GLY A 374 0.09 -6.64 -7.74
CA GLY A 374 0.31 -5.38 -8.42
C GLY A 374 0.45 -4.18 -7.51
N ILE A 375 0.90 -3.07 -8.10
CA ILE A 375 1.07 -1.79 -7.40
C ILE A 375 0.49 -0.63 -8.23
N GLY A 376 -0.05 0.36 -7.55
CA GLY A 376 -0.27 1.68 -8.16
C GLY A 376 1.06 2.34 -8.49
N LEU A 377 1.18 2.96 -9.67
CA LEU A 377 2.37 3.73 -9.99
C LEU A 377 2.49 4.93 -9.07
N MET A 378 3.68 5.16 -8.53
CA MET A 378 3.92 6.27 -7.61
C MET A 378 4.40 7.50 -8.37
N PRO A 379 3.73 8.67 -8.18
CA PRO A 379 4.22 9.93 -8.71
C PRO A 379 5.57 10.30 -8.09
N VAL A 380 6.49 10.84 -8.89
CA VAL A 380 7.86 11.20 -8.45
C VAL A 380 7.86 12.17 -7.28
N ASN A 381 6.90 13.08 -7.22
CA ASN A 381 6.76 14.03 -6.12
C ASN A 381 6.35 13.40 -4.78
N MET A 382 5.91 12.13 -4.80
CA MET A 382 5.57 11.33 -3.63
C MET A 382 6.69 10.35 -3.24
N MET A 383 7.80 10.33 -3.99
CA MET A 383 8.98 9.52 -3.64
C MET A 383 9.79 10.16 -2.52
N SER A 384 10.54 9.35 -1.79
CA SER A 384 11.41 9.77 -0.68
C SER A 384 12.84 9.25 -0.86
N THR A 385 13.74 9.76 -0.04
CA THR A 385 15.09 9.21 0.12
C THR A 385 15.13 7.98 1.03
N MET A 386 13.98 7.56 1.57
CA MET A 386 13.85 6.46 2.51
C MET A 386 12.51 5.73 2.31
N GLY A 387 12.53 4.41 2.39
CA GLY A 387 11.35 3.57 2.55
C GLY A 387 11.51 2.64 3.75
N VAL A 388 10.40 2.28 4.37
CA VAL A 388 10.33 1.32 5.47
C VAL A 388 9.25 0.30 5.13
N VAL A 389 9.57 -0.97 5.25
CA VAL A 389 8.65 -2.08 4.96
C VAL A 389 7.75 -2.29 6.17
N GLY A 390 6.48 -1.97 6.03
CA GLY A 390 5.51 -2.12 7.12
C GLY A 390 5.19 -3.58 7.43
N TRP A 391 5.18 -4.45 6.41
CA TRP A 391 4.93 -5.88 6.52
C TRP A 391 5.59 -6.61 5.35
N GLY A 392 6.41 -7.60 5.64
CA GLY A 392 7.12 -8.39 4.65
C GLY A 392 7.61 -9.69 5.26
N PRO A 393 6.70 -10.55 5.76
CA PRO A 393 7.06 -11.69 6.57
C PRO A 393 7.87 -12.72 5.81
N GLY A 394 8.80 -13.36 6.52
CA GLY A 394 9.50 -14.54 6.08
C GLY A 394 8.67 -15.81 6.29
N TYR A 395 8.97 -16.83 5.52
CA TYR A 395 8.39 -18.15 5.71
C TYR A 395 9.50 -19.20 5.73
N GLY A 396 10.00 -19.48 6.90
CA GLY A 396 11.18 -20.29 7.24
C GLY A 396 11.65 -21.32 6.22
N SER A 397 12.86 -21.16 5.78
CA SER A 397 13.52 -22.05 4.82
C SER A 397 13.77 -23.43 5.42
N THR A 398 13.29 -24.47 4.78
CA THR A 398 13.56 -25.87 5.20
C THR A 398 14.82 -26.47 4.60
N ALA A 399 15.53 -25.80 3.69
CA ALA A 399 16.67 -26.43 2.99
C ALA A 399 17.66 -25.45 2.35
N GLY A 400 17.88 -24.28 2.91
CA GLY A 400 18.90 -23.34 2.41
C GLY A 400 18.49 -22.62 1.11
N GLY A 401 17.21 -22.54 0.84
CA GLY A 401 16.61 -21.69 -0.17
C GLY A 401 15.90 -20.50 0.49
N THR A 402 15.76 -19.40 -0.22
CA THR A 402 14.91 -18.29 0.17
C THR A 402 13.45 -18.69 0.01
N ASN A 403 12.61 -18.30 0.98
CA ASN A 403 11.15 -18.51 0.91
C ASN A 403 10.39 -17.27 1.37
N GLY A 404 11.04 -16.14 1.46
CA GLY A 404 10.45 -14.84 1.69
C GLY A 404 10.43 -14.02 0.41
N SER A 405 9.49 -13.09 0.33
CA SER A 405 9.41 -12.16 -0.79
C SER A 405 10.39 -10.99 -0.59
N PRO A 406 11.11 -10.56 -1.63
CA PRO A 406 12.09 -9.48 -1.52
C PRO A 406 11.45 -8.10 -1.50
N VAL A 407 12.25 -7.11 -1.15
CA VAL A 407 11.95 -5.69 -1.40
C VAL A 407 12.60 -5.29 -2.73
N TRP A 408 11.78 -4.90 -3.69
CA TRP A 408 12.20 -4.35 -4.98
C TRP A 408 12.49 -2.86 -4.80
N VAL A 409 13.69 -2.42 -5.12
CA VAL A 409 14.07 -1.02 -4.98
C VAL A 409 14.73 -0.51 -6.26
N ALA A 410 14.35 0.69 -6.67
CA ALA A 410 15.01 1.42 -7.74
C ALA A 410 15.24 2.88 -7.37
N ALA A 411 16.32 3.44 -7.92
CA ALA A 411 16.70 4.83 -7.75
C ALA A 411 16.51 5.62 -9.04
N ALA A 412 16.10 6.89 -8.91
CA ALA A 412 15.95 7.80 -10.05
C ALA A 412 17.28 8.11 -10.75
N THR A 413 18.37 8.13 -10.00
CA THR A 413 19.75 8.34 -10.49
C THR A 413 20.69 7.33 -9.83
N GLY A 414 21.91 7.19 -10.35
CA GLY A 414 22.90 6.30 -9.73
C GLY A 414 23.27 6.76 -8.33
N THR A 415 23.23 5.83 -7.36
CA THR A 415 23.47 6.10 -5.93
C THR A 415 23.92 4.85 -5.19
N THR A 416 24.24 5.01 -3.91
CA THR A 416 24.38 3.90 -2.95
C THR A 416 23.09 3.80 -2.14
N ILE A 417 22.47 2.64 -2.16
CA ILE A 417 21.35 2.30 -1.28
C ILE A 417 21.93 1.63 -0.03
N TYR A 418 21.60 2.15 1.12
CA TYR A 418 21.90 1.59 2.43
C TYR A 418 20.67 0.86 2.94
N VAL A 419 20.86 -0.27 3.60
CA VAL A 419 19.81 -1.16 4.11
C VAL A 419 20.10 -1.48 5.56
N ASP A 420 19.11 -1.27 6.38
CA ASP A 420 19.05 -1.60 7.79
C ASP A 420 17.86 -2.55 7.95
N TYR A 421 18.12 -3.78 8.38
CA TYR A 421 17.12 -4.84 8.31
C TYR A 421 16.02 -4.75 9.37
N ASP A 422 16.28 -4.07 10.48
CA ASP A 422 15.36 -3.96 11.62
C ASP A 422 14.92 -2.52 11.94
N SER A 423 15.41 -1.53 11.18
CA SER A 423 15.18 -0.09 11.42
C SER A 423 15.63 0.41 12.80
N ASP A 424 16.33 -0.39 13.59
CA ASP A 424 16.87 0.02 14.89
C ASP A 424 18.16 0.85 14.66
N PRO A 425 18.16 2.15 14.95
CA PRO A 425 19.31 3.02 14.69
C PRO A 425 20.55 2.70 15.54
N ASP A 426 20.40 1.85 16.55
CA ASP A 426 21.48 1.47 17.48
C ASP A 426 22.13 0.14 17.08
N THR A 427 21.54 -0.63 16.17
CA THR A 427 22.08 -1.90 15.62
C THR A 427 22.79 -1.67 14.27
N GLY A 428 23.14 -2.75 13.59
CA GLY A 428 23.89 -2.70 12.34
C GLY A 428 25.40 -2.64 12.52
N ALA A 429 26.11 -3.43 11.67
CA ALA A 429 27.56 -3.59 11.78
C ALA A 429 28.37 -2.49 11.10
N LEU A 430 27.75 -1.74 10.19
CA LEU A 430 28.39 -0.73 9.35
C LEU A 430 27.88 0.68 9.69
N VAL A 431 28.60 1.69 9.21
CA VAL A 431 28.24 3.09 9.45
C VAL A 431 28.35 3.86 8.13
N ASP A 432 27.29 4.57 7.75
CA ASP A 432 27.23 5.38 6.55
C ASP A 432 28.00 6.71 6.69
N PRO A 433 28.17 7.51 5.63
CA PRO A 433 28.86 8.79 5.68
C PRO A 433 28.22 9.83 6.61
N GLN A 434 26.96 9.67 6.99
CA GLN A 434 26.26 10.57 7.92
C GLN A 434 26.27 10.08 9.36
N GLY A 435 26.79 8.87 9.60
CA GLY A 435 26.94 8.28 10.92
C GLY A 435 25.76 7.35 11.32
N ASN A 436 24.84 7.03 10.42
CA ASN A 436 23.77 6.08 10.69
C ASN A 436 24.31 4.65 10.55
N ARG A 437 23.81 3.76 11.42
CA ARG A 437 24.12 2.33 11.34
C ARG A 437 23.29 1.67 10.25
N TYR A 438 23.87 0.63 9.63
CA TYR A 438 23.22 -0.18 8.61
C TYR A 438 23.89 -1.56 8.50
N ASP A 439 23.21 -2.52 7.87
CA ASP A 439 23.69 -3.90 7.70
C ASP A 439 24.27 -4.18 6.34
N TYR A 440 23.66 -3.64 5.29
CA TYR A 440 24.03 -3.89 3.91
C TYR A 440 23.99 -2.63 3.06
N SER A 441 24.80 -2.56 2.04
CA SER A 441 24.70 -1.50 1.02
C SER A 441 25.03 -2.01 -0.37
N THR A 442 24.42 -1.41 -1.36
CA THR A 442 24.66 -1.71 -2.77
C THR A 442 24.70 -0.43 -3.61
N ASN A 443 25.56 -0.43 -4.64
CA ASN A 443 25.58 0.64 -5.62
C ASN A 443 24.66 0.29 -6.78
N VAL A 444 23.79 1.22 -7.15
CA VAL A 444 22.86 1.05 -8.26
C VAL A 444 23.07 2.13 -9.31
N THR A 445 22.83 1.79 -10.56
CA THR A 445 22.70 2.78 -11.64
C THR A 445 21.25 3.28 -11.71
N ALA A 446 21.03 4.39 -12.42
CA ALA A 446 19.69 4.90 -12.64
C ALA A 446 18.78 3.81 -13.24
N LEU A 447 17.57 3.65 -12.67
CA LEU A 447 16.54 2.70 -13.12
C LEU A 447 16.99 1.22 -13.12
N GLN A 448 18.04 0.89 -12.38
CA GLN A 448 18.36 -0.48 -12.04
C GLN A 448 17.47 -0.91 -10.88
N SER A 449 16.69 -1.97 -11.08
CA SER A 449 15.96 -2.62 -9.99
C SER A 449 16.90 -3.57 -9.24
N VAL A 450 16.86 -3.50 -7.93
CA VAL A 450 17.56 -4.45 -7.04
C VAL A 450 16.54 -5.10 -6.12
N ARG A 451 16.81 -6.36 -5.74
CA ARG A 451 16.03 -7.09 -4.75
C ARG A 451 16.80 -7.13 -3.44
N LEU A 452 16.26 -6.56 -2.41
CA LEU A 452 16.82 -6.54 -1.06
C LEU A 452 16.11 -7.59 -0.21
N ALA A 453 16.86 -8.32 0.60
CA ALA A 453 16.29 -9.25 1.56
C ALA A 453 17.26 -9.48 2.72
N ASP A 454 16.70 -9.63 3.91
CA ASP A 454 17.43 -10.26 5.00
C ASP A 454 17.49 -11.77 4.75
N MET A 455 18.70 -12.28 4.62
CA MET A 455 18.95 -13.71 4.37
C MET A 455 19.10 -14.50 5.67
N THR A 456 18.89 -13.86 6.83
CA THR A 456 19.05 -14.48 8.15
C THR A 456 17.77 -15.18 8.58
N ASP A 457 16.64 -14.49 8.47
CA ASP A 457 15.31 -14.97 8.84
C ASP A 457 14.28 -14.87 7.72
N GLU A 458 14.66 -14.22 6.60
CA GLU A 458 13.82 -13.99 5.42
C GLU A 458 12.62 -13.06 5.68
N ASP A 459 12.52 -12.44 6.85
CA ASP A 459 11.52 -11.43 7.20
C ASP A 459 12.04 -10.03 6.82
N GLN A 460 11.26 -9.32 6.04
CA GLN A 460 11.58 -7.96 5.59
C GLN A 460 10.80 -6.91 6.38
N THR A 461 9.95 -7.31 7.32
CA THR A 461 9.17 -6.39 8.15
C THR A 461 10.12 -5.54 9.00
N GLY A 462 9.98 -4.22 8.91
CA GLY A 462 10.90 -3.32 9.58
C GLY A 462 12.11 -2.92 8.73
N MET A 463 12.40 -3.57 7.60
CA MET A 463 13.53 -3.20 6.75
C MET A 463 13.42 -1.74 6.32
N ARG A 464 14.48 -0.97 6.57
CA ARG A 464 14.67 0.39 6.10
C ARG A 464 15.70 0.41 4.98
N PHE A 465 15.36 0.99 3.83
CA PHE A 465 16.30 1.26 2.74
C PHE A 465 16.35 2.76 2.45
N TYR A 466 17.55 3.32 2.26
CA TYR A 466 17.68 4.77 2.15
C TYR A 466 18.94 5.20 1.37
N THR A 467 18.96 6.49 0.99
CA THR A 467 20.13 7.17 0.43
C THR A 467 20.55 8.34 1.32
N VAL A 468 21.83 8.74 1.21
CA VAL A 468 22.36 9.87 1.96
C VAL A 468 22.76 11.06 1.07
N ASP A 469 22.65 10.93 -0.25
CA ASP A 469 22.99 11.95 -1.25
C ASP A 469 21.78 12.73 -1.77
N GLY A 470 20.58 12.44 -1.25
CA GLY A 470 19.34 13.09 -1.67
C GLY A 470 18.66 12.44 -2.88
N THR A 471 19.20 11.35 -3.41
CA THR A 471 18.54 10.59 -4.48
C THR A 471 17.27 9.93 -3.96
N VAL A 472 16.16 10.17 -4.65
CA VAL A 472 14.89 9.56 -4.30
C VAL A 472 14.82 8.10 -4.76
N LEU A 473 14.16 7.30 -3.95
CA LEU A 473 13.94 5.87 -4.14
C LEU A 473 12.46 5.55 -4.28
N LEU A 474 12.18 4.44 -4.92
CA LEU A 474 10.89 3.77 -4.85
C LEU A 474 11.13 2.32 -4.49
N GLY A 475 10.32 1.79 -3.58
CA GLY A 475 10.30 0.39 -3.17
C GLY A 475 8.93 -0.24 -3.33
N ALA A 476 8.94 -1.55 -3.53
CA ALA A 476 7.77 -2.42 -3.41
C ALA A 476 8.21 -3.70 -2.71
N TRP A 477 7.41 -4.20 -1.81
CA TRP A 477 7.54 -5.57 -1.33
C TRP A 477 6.61 -6.44 -2.16
N GLY A 478 7.04 -7.63 -2.52
CA GLY A 478 6.16 -8.51 -3.26
C GLY A 478 6.84 -9.77 -3.74
N GLU A 479 6.02 -10.74 -4.06
CA GLU A 479 6.46 -12.06 -4.45
C GLU A 479 7.39 -12.06 -5.66
N ASP A 480 8.41 -12.90 -5.60
CA ASP A 480 9.37 -13.13 -6.69
C ASP A 480 9.36 -14.61 -7.08
N PRO A 481 9.09 -14.94 -8.36
CA PRO A 481 9.00 -16.33 -8.80
C PRO A 481 10.27 -17.16 -8.61
N GLU A 482 11.43 -16.54 -8.45
CA GLU A 482 12.68 -17.23 -8.15
C GLU A 482 12.81 -17.59 -6.67
N TRP A 483 12.18 -16.82 -5.77
CA TRP A 483 12.34 -16.94 -4.33
C TRP A 483 11.15 -17.60 -3.63
N ALA A 484 9.96 -17.35 -4.12
CA ALA A 484 8.76 -17.93 -3.54
C ALA A 484 8.76 -19.46 -3.69
N GLN A 485 8.31 -20.16 -2.67
CA GLN A 485 8.27 -21.61 -2.63
C GLN A 485 6.90 -22.15 -2.21
N THR A 486 6.62 -23.36 -2.65
CA THR A 486 5.38 -24.07 -2.26
C THR A 486 5.19 -24.10 -0.75
N GLY A 487 4.01 -23.80 -0.30
CA GLY A 487 3.64 -23.82 1.11
C GLY A 487 3.82 -22.47 1.81
N ASN A 488 4.31 -21.45 1.12
CA ASN A 488 4.29 -20.08 1.61
C ASN A 488 2.84 -19.56 1.59
N PRO A 489 2.28 -19.06 2.71
CA PRO A 489 0.93 -18.48 2.74
C PRO A 489 0.86 -17.08 2.13
N TYR A 490 1.99 -16.45 1.85
CA TYR A 490 2.13 -15.08 1.36
C TYR A 490 2.36 -15.01 -0.16
N LEU A 491 1.90 -16.03 -0.89
CA LEU A 491 1.89 -16.04 -2.35
C LEU A 491 0.87 -15.04 -2.89
N ASP A 492 1.10 -14.51 -4.07
CA ASP A 492 0.25 -13.53 -4.77
C ASP A 492 0.07 -12.22 -4.00
N MET A 493 1.07 -11.82 -3.24
CA MET A 493 1.03 -10.60 -2.43
C MET A 493 2.14 -9.64 -2.79
N GLY A 494 1.78 -8.37 -2.82
CA GLY A 494 2.75 -7.30 -2.98
C GLY A 494 2.12 -5.92 -2.88
N TYR A 495 2.90 -4.94 -2.50
CA TYR A 495 2.44 -3.56 -2.40
C TYR A 495 3.57 -2.57 -2.64
N ALA A 496 3.20 -1.35 -3.10
CA ALA A 496 4.13 -0.23 -3.13
C ALA A 496 4.41 0.25 -1.71
N ILE A 497 5.68 0.43 -1.38
CA ILE A 497 6.09 0.95 -0.07
C ILE A 497 5.92 2.46 -0.09
N PRO A 498 5.03 3.03 0.75
CA PRO A 498 4.82 4.47 0.83
C PRO A 498 6.12 5.20 1.19
N ALA A 499 6.25 6.44 0.72
CA ALA A 499 7.36 7.29 1.11
C ALA A 499 7.37 7.48 2.63
N PHE A 500 8.44 7.07 3.27
CA PHE A 500 8.59 7.30 4.70
C PHE A 500 9.07 8.74 4.95
N PRO A 501 8.34 9.56 5.75
CA PRO A 501 8.77 10.91 6.02
C PRO A 501 10.10 10.92 6.75
N THR A 502 11.13 11.49 6.15
CA THR A 502 12.41 11.69 6.83
C THR A 502 12.22 12.66 7.98
N ILE A 503 12.25 12.19 9.20
CA ILE A 503 12.31 13.06 10.37
C ILE A 503 13.66 13.79 10.31
N ILE A 504 13.59 15.09 10.19
CA ILE A 504 14.76 15.97 10.26
C ILE A 504 15.31 15.88 11.69
N SER A 505 16.18 14.93 11.91
CA SER A 505 16.98 14.60 13.10
C SER A 505 16.29 14.74 14.49
N LYS A 506 16.57 13.83 15.40
CA LYS A 506 16.21 13.90 16.86
C LYS A 506 16.43 15.29 17.48
N LYS A 507 17.40 16.08 17.00
CA LYS A 507 17.64 17.43 17.44
C LYS A 507 16.57 18.44 17.04
N PHE A 508 15.91 18.26 15.89
CA PHE A 508 14.86 19.18 15.44
C PHE A 508 13.51 18.86 16.11
N ALA A 509 13.21 17.59 16.32
CA ALA A 509 12.04 17.16 17.10
C ALA A 509 12.17 17.60 18.57
N ALA A 510 13.35 17.48 19.18
CA ALA A 510 13.63 18.00 20.51
C ALA A 510 13.51 19.54 20.59
N LEU A 511 13.92 20.26 19.55
CA LEU A 511 13.76 21.73 19.47
C LEU A 511 12.29 22.14 19.29
N LEU A 512 11.50 21.40 18.55
CA LEU A 512 10.06 21.66 18.39
C LEU A 512 9.30 21.37 19.71
N ASN A 513 9.65 20.30 20.42
CA ASN A 513 9.10 20.01 21.75
C ASN A 513 9.52 21.08 22.80
N ASP A 514 10.75 21.57 22.73
CA ASP A 514 11.25 22.61 23.64
C ASP A 514 10.61 23.99 23.38
N VAL A 515 10.28 24.29 22.14
CA VAL A 515 9.53 25.51 21.75
C VAL A 515 8.08 25.46 22.26
N ASN A 516 7.43 24.27 22.22
CA ASN A 516 6.05 24.11 22.70
C ASN A 516 5.95 24.15 24.24
N THR A 517 6.94 23.66 24.96
CA THR A 517 6.93 23.66 26.44
C THR A 517 7.32 25.00 27.07
N ASN A 518 8.04 25.87 26.36
CA ASN A 518 8.53 27.15 26.89
C ASN A 518 7.75 28.39 26.46
N GLY A 519 6.62 28.23 25.74
CA GLY A 519 5.61 29.30 25.53
C GLY A 519 6.09 30.52 24.74
N TYR A 520 7.05 30.38 23.83
CA TYR A 520 7.39 31.44 22.88
C TYR A 520 6.52 31.31 21.62
N ALA A 521 5.50 32.15 21.57
CA ALA A 521 4.71 32.40 20.38
C ALA A 521 5.49 33.26 19.38
#